data_e7051884d21181e3cd6554274c36b534
#
_entry.id   e7051884d21181e3cd6554274c36b534
#
_cell.length_a   1.000
_cell.length_b   1.000
_cell.length_c   1.000
_cell.angle_alpha   90.00
_cell.angle_beta   90.00
_cell.angle_gamma   90.00
#
_symmetry.space_group_name_H-M   'P 1'
#
loop_
_entity.id
_entity.type
_entity.pdbx_description
1 polymer ?
#
loop_
_entity_poly.entity_id
_entity_poly.type
_entity_poly.pdbx_seq_one_letter_code
_entity_poly.pdbx_strand_id
1 'polypeptide(L)'
;LFRSGLGPKTNGITQESGFDITPASEIMAILCLAKDEKDLRRRIENILLGFTYDNKPFTVKDLGVAGAITVLLKDALSPNLVQTTEHTAAFVHGGPFANIAHGCNSILATKMAMTFSDYTITEAGFGADLGAEKFYDIKCRKAGVTPKLTVLVVTARALKMHGGVSQDKIKEPNLEALKQGVANMDKHLRNLRYFGQTVVVAFNCYGDDSEEEVDYIRTHCEKKGVGFAVNNAFTDGGEGAVELAELVVKTIEEQPSEPLQYAYDDEDSVETKISKVACNLYGASIITYSAAARKKLKHIVELGYGNFPICIAKTQYSFSTDPKIYGAVDNFEFHVQDIVMNAGAEMLVVIAGEIMRMPGLPKEPQALHIDIVNGEIEGLS
;
A
#
# COMPACT_ATOMS: atom_id res chain seq x y z
N LEU A 1 21.34 -12.27 -2.49
CA LEU A 1 22.66 -11.67 -2.24
C LEU A 1 23.58 -11.92 -3.43
N PHE A 2 24.38 -10.93 -3.78
CA PHE A 2 25.45 -11.06 -4.75
C PHE A 2 26.76 -10.48 -4.17
N ARG A 3 27.90 -10.87 -4.73
CA ARG A 3 29.20 -10.35 -4.35
C ARG A 3 29.79 -9.51 -5.48
N SER A 4 30.30 -8.33 -5.15
CA SER A 4 31.03 -7.45 -6.04
C SER A 4 32.49 -7.31 -5.59
N GLY A 5 33.37 -6.79 -6.45
CA GLY A 5 34.78 -6.59 -6.13
C GLY A 5 35.59 -7.88 -6.06
N LEU A 6 35.13 -8.97 -6.69
CA LEU A 6 35.90 -10.24 -6.77
C LEU A 6 37.03 -10.15 -7.80
N GLY A 7 38.16 -10.83 -7.54
CA GLY A 7 39.32 -10.89 -8.42
C GLY A 7 40.44 -9.93 -8.00
N PRO A 8 41.20 -9.33 -8.95
CA PRO A 8 42.33 -8.46 -8.62
C PRO A 8 41.88 -7.17 -7.88
N LYS A 9 42.83 -6.58 -7.15
CA LYS A 9 42.58 -5.35 -6.34
C LYS A 9 42.01 -4.17 -7.17
N THR A 10 42.20 -4.15 -8.47
CA THR A 10 41.64 -3.17 -9.40
C THR A 10 40.11 -3.23 -9.49
N ASN A 11 39.50 -4.36 -9.09
CA ASN A 11 38.05 -4.54 -9.08
C ASN A 11 37.36 -3.91 -7.82
N GLY A 12 38.14 -3.28 -6.93
CA GLY A 12 37.67 -2.66 -5.73
C GLY A 12 37.66 -3.59 -4.50
N ILE A 13 36.87 -3.21 -3.50
CA ILE A 13 36.73 -3.95 -2.25
C ILE A 13 35.64 -5.01 -2.42
N THR A 14 35.93 -6.24 -2.01
CA THR A 14 34.94 -7.32 -2.01
C THR A 14 33.86 -7.03 -0.98
N GLN A 15 32.62 -7.02 -1.43
CA GLN A 15 31.44 -6.81 -0.58
C GLN A 15 30.26 -7.67 -1.03
N GLU A 16 29.40 -8.01 -0.06
CA GLU A 16 28.11 -8.61 -0.34
C GLU A 16 27.03 -7.52 -0.39
N SER A 17 26.11 -7.65 -1.34
CA SER A 17 25.01 -6.72 -1.55
C SER A 17 23.76 -7.46 -2.02
N GLY A 18 22.65 -6.75 -2.13
CA GLY A 18 21.37 -7.28 -2.60
C GLY A 18 20.54 -6.20 -3.23
N PHE A 19 19.32 -6.58 -3.62
CA PHE A 19 18.31 -5.68 -4.18
C PHE A 19 17.02 -5.81 -3.43
N ASP A 20 16.30 -4.69 -3.30
CA ASP A 20 14.86 -4.70 -3.11
C ASP A 20 14.19 -4.79 -4.49
N ILE A 21 12.97 -5.35 -4.54
CA ILE A 21 12.13 -5.24 -5.74
C ILE A 21 11.84 -3.75 -6.01
N THR A 22 11.79 -3.35 -7.28
CA THR A 22 11.58 -1.94 -7.66
C THR A 22 10.42 -1.24 -6.91
N PRO A 23 9.23 -1.86 -6.73
CA PRO A 23 8.14 -1.26 -5.96
C PRO A 23 8.42 -1.02 -4.47
N ALA A 24 9.47 -1.65 -3.92
CA ALA A 24 9.92 -1.46 -2.52
C ALA A 24 11.10 -0.50 -2.40
N SER A 25 11.69 -0.06 -3.52
CA SER A 25 12.88 0.79 -3.52
C SER A 25 12.56 2.20 -3.00
N GLU A 26 13.55 2.82 -2.35
CA GLU A 26 13.45 4.22 -1.94
C GLU A 26 13.26 5.16 -3.14
N ILE A 27 13.87 4.85 -4.28
CA ILE A 27 13.71 5.61 -5.53
C ILE A 27 12.25 5.63 -5.99
N MET A 28 11.54 4.50 -5.94
CA MET A 28 10.11 4.46 -6.28
C MET A 28 9.28 5.34 -5.32
N ALA A 29 9.57 5.29 -4.02
CA ALA A 29 8.90 6.13 -3.04
C ALA A 29 9.19 7.62 -3.28
N ILE A 30 10.43 7.98 -3.59
CA ILE A 30 10.83 9.36 -3.94
C ILE A 30 10.06 9.84 -5.17
N LEU A 31 10.01 9.05 -6.24
CA LEU A 31 9.31 9.38 -7.48
C LEU A 31 7.81 9.66 -7.21
N CYS A 32 7.17 8.83 -6.39
CA CYS A 32 5.75 8.98 -6.06
C CYS A 32 5.46 10.17 -5.14
N LEU A 33 6.40 10.56 -4.29
CA LEU A 33 6.22 11.63 -3.31
C LEU A 33 6.79 12.98 -3.76
N ALA A 34 7.58 13.03 -4.84
CA ALA A 34 8.12 14.26 -5.41
C ALA A 34 7.00 15.14 -5.97
N LYS A 35 7.15 16.46 -5.77
CA LYS A 35 6.19 17.48 -6.21
C LYS A 35 6.58 18.08 -7.57
N ASP A 36 7.86 18.09 -7.87
CA ASP A 36 8.47 18.61 -9.10
C ASP A 36 9.91 18.07 -9.24
N GLU A 37 10.61 18.48 -10.30
CA GLU A 37 12.00 18.08 -10.57
C GLU A 37 12.97 18.54 -9.47
N LYS A 38 12.76 19.74 -8.90
CA LYS A 38 13.63 20.27 -7.85
C LYS A 38 13.47 19.47 -6.55
N ASP A 39 12.24 19.11 -6.20
CA ASP A 39 11.96 18.28 -5.04
C ASP A 39 12.46 16.84 -5.28
N LEU A 40 12.33 16.28 -6.49
CA LEU A 40 12.92 15.00 -6.88
C LEU A 40 14.42 15.01 -6.61
N ARG A 41 15.15 15.97 -7.13
CA ARG A 41 16.59 16.11 -6.95
C ARG A 41 16.98 16.24 -5.47
N ARG A 42 16.30 17.12 -4.72
CA ARG A 42 16.52 17.31 -3.28
C ARG A 42 16.36 15.99 -2.50
N ARG A 43 15.33 15.22 -2.82
CA ARG A 43 15.07 13.92 -2.21
C ARG A 43 16.16 12.91 -2.56
N ILE A 44 16.59 12.86 -3.81
CA ILE A 44 17.71 12.00 -4.25
C ILE A 44 19.00 12.37 -3.51
N GLU A 45 19.30 13.67 -3.36
CA GLU A 45 20.45 14.15 -2.60
C GLU A 45 20.46 13.64 -1.15
N ASN A 46 19.29 13.47 -0.53
CA ASN A 46 19.13 13.06 0.86
C ASN A 46 19.11 11.52 1.06
N ILE A 47 19.16 10.71 0.01
CA ILE A 47 19.25 9.25 0.17
C ILE A 47 20.48 8.91 1.00
N LEU A 48 20.25 8.21 2.11
CA LEU A 48 21.30 7.78 3.03
C LEU A 48 21.99 6.52 2.50
N LEU A 49 23.29 6.63 2.18
CA LEU A 49 24.10 5.52 1.67
C LEU A 49 24.82 4.74 2.78
N GLY A 50 25.07 5.41 3.91
CA GLY A 50 25.79 4.81 5.04
C GLY A 50 26.33 5.87 5.99
N PHE A 51 27.37 5.52 6.72
CA PHE A 51 28.01 6.37 7.72
C PHE A 51 29.53 6.37 7.52
N THR A 52 30.11 7.52 7.77
CA THR A 52 31.57 7.66 7.83
C THR A 52 32.15 6.97 9.07
N TYR A 53 33.47 6.82 9.18
CA TYR A 53 34.13 6.21 10.32
C TYR A 53 33.88 6.96 11.65
N ASP A 54 33.56 8.25 11.56
CA ASP A 54 33.16 9.11 12.70
C ASP A 54 31.63 9.20 12.88
N ASN A 55 30.90 8.22 12.34
CA ASN A 55 29.44 8.04 12.45
C ASN A 55 28.59 9.21 11.90
N LYS A 56 29.12 10.00 10.97
CA LYS A 56 28.31 11.00 10.26
C LYS A 56 27.57 10.38 9.09
N PRO A 57 26.32 10.81 8.81
CA PRO A 57 25.60 10.37 7.62
C PRO A 57 26.40 10.64 6.35
N PHE A 58 26.41 9.69 5.42
CA PHE A 58 26.97 9.84 4.09
C PHE A 58 25.85 9.62 3.08
N THR A 59 25.55 10.64 2.29
CA THR A 59 24.38 10.70 1.41
C THR A 59 24.79 10.68 -0.07
N VAL A 60 23.78 10.56 -0.96
CA VAL A 60 23.99 10.70 -2.41
C VAL A 60 24.55 12.08 -2.76
N LYS A 61 24.23 13.13 -1.99
CA LYS A 61 24.82 14.45 -2.14
C LYS A 61 26.33 14.41 -1.91
N ASP A 62 26.77 13.76 -0.85
CA ASP A 62 28.21 13.63 -0.52
C ASP A 62 28.97 12.81 -1.57
N LEU A 63 28.30 11.83 -2.16
CA LEU A 63 28.85 11.04 -3.28
C LEU A 63 28.92 11.85 -4.59
N GLY A 64 28.12 12.91 -4.73
CA GLY A 64 28.15 13.81 -5.89
C GLY A 64 27.45 13.28 -7.16
N VAL A 65 26.58 12.26 -7.04
CA VAL A 65 25.93 11.61 -8.21
C VAL A 65 24.43 11.92 -8.36
N ALA A 66 23.88 12.78 -7.52
CA ALA A 66 22.44 13.10 -7.53
C ALA A 66 21.96 13.60 -8.92
N GLY A 67 22.77 14.39 -9.61
CA GLY A 67 22.46 14.87 -10.96
C GLY A 67 22.29 13.77 -11.97
N ALA A 68 23.19 12.74 -11.96
CA ALA A 68 23.09 11.59 -12.85
C ALA A 68 21.80 10.79 -12.60
N ILE A 69 21.45 10.53 -11.33
CA ILE A 69 20.22 9.84 -10.97
C ILE A 69 18.99 10.66 -11.40
N THR A 70 18.99 11.98 -11.17
CA THR A 70 17.88 12.85 -11.60
C THR A 70 17.68 12.81 -13.11
N VAL A 71 18.76 12.80 -13.90
CA VAL A 71 18.68 12.69 -15.36
C VAL A 71 18.05 11.36 -15.79
N LEU A 72 18.42 10.25 -15.17
CA LEU A 72 17.83 8.94 -15.45
C LEU A 72 16.33 8.89 -15.13
N LEU A 73 15.87 9.67 -14.16
CA LEU A 73 14.46 9.72 -13.74
C LEU A 73 13.67 10.86 -14.39
N LYS A 74 14.28 11.66 -15.26
CA LYS A 74 13.63 12.85 -15.85
C LYS A 74 12.31 12.52 -16.52
N ASP A 75 12.31 11.54 -17.41
CA ASP A 75 11.10 11.15 -18.15
C ASP A 75 10.14 10.36 -17.25
N ALA A 76 10.68 9.56 -16.30
CA ALA A 76 9.89 8.83 -15.32
C ALA A 76 9.09 9.74 -14.36
N LEU A 77 9.50 11.00 -14.19
CA LEU A 77 8.76 11.95 -13.36
C LEU A 77 7.42 12.39 -13.97
N SER A 78 7.26 12.23 -15.28
CA SER A 78 6.03 12.61 -15.98
C SER A 78 4.99 11.49 -15.91
N PRO A 79 3.79 11.73 -15.35
CA PRO A 79 2.72 10.73 -15.36
C PRO A 79 2.32 10.33 -16.78
N ASN A 80 2.09 9.06 -17.01
CA ASN A 80 1.55 8.56 -18.26
C ASN A 80 0.06 8.82 -18.33
N LEU A 81 -0.40 9.52 -19.36
CA LEU A 81 -1.83 9.67 -19.65
C LEU A 81 -2.25 8.58 -20.62
N VAL A 82 -3.22 7.79 -20.22
CA VAL A 82 -3.83 6.72 -21.03
C VAL A 82 -5.33 6.92 -21.13
N GLN A 83 -5.94 6.33 -22.16
CA GLN A 83 -7.38 6.28 -22.30
C GLN A 83 -7.90 4.90 -21.94
N THR A 84 -8.93 4.84 -21.10
CA THR A 84 -9.62 3.59 -20.78
C THR A 84 -10.48 3.13 -21.93
N THR A 85 -10.98 1.89 -21.87
CA THR A 85 -11.95 1.34 -22.85
C THR A 85 -13.24 2.14 -22.90
N GLU A 86 -13.60 2.80 -21.81
CA GLU A 86 -14.76 3.71 -21.69
C GLU A 86 -14.44 5.16 -22.10
N HIS A 87 -13.32 5.37 -22.79
CA HIS A 87 -12.87 6.69 -23.26
C HIS A 87 -12.60 7.73 -22.16
N THR A 88 -12.45 7.29 -20.91
CA THR A 88 -12.10 8.15 -19.78
C THR A 88 -10.59 8.25 -19.65
N ALA A 89 -10.08 9.44 -19.31
CA ALA A 89 -8.66 9.64 -19.06
C ALA A 89 -8.20 8.98 -17.75
N ALA A 90 -7.03 8.35 -17.77
CA ALA A 90 -6.39 7.80 -16.58
C ALA A 90 -4.90 8.15 -16.54
N PHE A 91 -4.41 8.61 -15.39
CA PHE A 91 -3.00 8.83 -15.16
C PHE A 91 -2.37 7.61 -14.47
N VAL A 92 -1.38 7.00 -15.11
CA VAL A 92 -0.62 5.87 -14.57
C VAL A 92 0.78 6.36 -14.22
N HIS A 93 1.12 6.30 -12.92
CA HIS A 93 2.40 6.81 -12.46
C HIS A 93 2.84 6.23 -11.12
N GLY A 94 4.02 5.60 -11.09
CA GLY A 94 4.55 4.91 -9.93
C GLY A 94 3.81 3.58 -9.66
N GLY A 95 4.29 2.81 -8.72
CA GLY A 95 3.72 1.50 -8.39
C GLY A 95 4.32 0.87 -7.13
N PRO A 96 4.40 1.60 -5.99
CA PRO A 96 4.89 1.03 -4.75
C PRO A 96 3.86 0.06 -4.18
N PHE A 97 4.29 -1.11 -3.66
CA PHE A 97 3.39 -2.06 -3.02
C PHE A 97 3.07 -1.67 -1.59
N ALA A 98 1.78 -1.73 -1.18
CA ALA A 98 1.35 -1.27 0.13
C ALA A 98 1.76 -2.18 1.30
N ASN A 99 2.16 -3.43 1.06
CA ASN A 99 2.66 -4.33 2.09
C ASN A 99 4.16 -4.17 2.41
N ILE A 100 4.90 -3.43 1.58
CA ILE A 100 6.35 -3.21 1.72
C ILE A 100 6.77 -1.75 1.50
N ALA A 101 5.87 -0.90 1.01
CA ALA A 101 6.04 0.53 0.76
C ALA A 101 4.72 1.25 1.00
N HIS A 102 4.57 2.52 0.55
CA HIS A 102 3.36 3.31 0.84
C HIS A 102 2.14 3.02 -0.05
N GLY A 103 2.29 2.24 -1.12
CA GLY A 103 1.18 1.61 -1.83
C GLY A 103 0.24 2.52 -2.61
N CYS A 104 0.69 3.71 -3.02
CA CYS A 104 -0.14 4.68 -3.72
C CYS A 104 0.57 5.23 -4.95
N ASN A 105 -0.18 5.63 -5.97
CA ASN A 105 0.39 6.34 -7.10
C ASN A 105 0.97 7.71 -6.69
N SER A 106 1.56 8.44 -7.64
CA SER A 106 2.28 9.69 -7.34
C SER A 106 1.36 10.85 -6.93
N ILE A 107 1.94 11.78 -6.19
CA ILE A 107 1.32 13.08 -5.87
C ILE A 107 1.06 13.87 -7.15
N LEU A 108 2.00 13.84 -8.11
CA LEU A 108 1.87 14.53 -9.40
C LEU A 108 0.65 14.02 -10.18
N ALA A 109 0.52 12.71 -10.38
CA ALA A 109 -0.61 12.14 -11.11
C ALA A 109 -1.95 12.50 -10.45
N THR A 110 -2.04 12.40 -9.13
CA THR A 110 -3.28 12.76 -8.41
C THR A 110 -3.62 14.24 -8.57
N LYS A 111 -2.65 15.15 -8.43
CA LYS A 111 -2.89 16.59 -8.61
C LYS A 111 -3.25 16.96 -10.04
N MET A 112 -2.61 16.31 -11.03
CA MET A 112 -2.97 16.48 -12.44
C MET A 112 -4.40 16.02 -12.70
N ALA A 113 -4.78 14.83 -12.24
CA ALA A 113 -6.16 14.35 -12.37
C ALA A 113 -7.17 15.32 -11.75
N MET A 114 -6.92 15.78 -10.52
CA MET A 114 -7.76 16.79 -9.84
C MET A 114 -7.85 18.13 -10.57
N THR A 115 -6.87 18.48 -11.41
CA THR A 115 -6.89 19.73 -12.19
C THR A 115 -7.77 19.60 -13.43
N PHE A 116 -7.90 18.41 -13.99
CA PHE A 116 -8.54 18.18 -15.28
C PHE A 116 -9.89 17.45 -15.19
N SER A 117 -10.37 17.15 -13.99
CA SER A 117 -11.64 16.42 -13.81
C SER A 117 -12.45 16.95 -12.63
N ASP A 118 -13.78 16.83 -12.72
CA ASP A 118 -14.71 17.15 -11.64
C ASP A 118 -14.62 16.11 -10.50
N TYR A 119 -14.41 14.85 -10.87
CA TYR A 119 -14.21 13.73 -9.96
C TYR A 119 -12.89 13.03 -10.26
N THR A 120 -12.05 12.88 -9.26
CA THR A 120 -10.80 12.11 -9.34
C THR A 120 -10.89 10.89 -8.46
N ILE A 121 -10.73 9.70 -9.07
CA ILE A 121 -10.67 8.43 -8.36
C ILE A 121 -9.23 7.96 -8.33
N THR A 122 -8.74 7.54 -7.18
CA THR A 122 -7.40 6.96 -7.02
C THR A 122 -7.48 5.72 -6.15
N GLU A 123 -6.52 4.80 -6.33
CA GLU A 123 -6.46 3.60 -5.51
C GLU A 123 -5.48 3.73 -4.34
N ALA A 124 -5.66 2.85 -3.36
CA ALA A 124 -4.68 2.52 -2.34
C ALA A 124 -4.52 0.99 -2.32
N GLY A 125 -3.29 0.50 -2.41
CA GLY A 125 -2.98 -0.91 -2.65
C GLY A 125 -3.34 -1.83 -1.49
N PHE A 126 -3.71 -3.07 -1.78
CA PHE A 126 -4.08 -4.13 -0.83
C PHE A 126 -5.27 -3.76 0.07
N GLY A 127 -5.35 -4.35 1.26
CA GLY A 127 -6.40 -4.06 2.24
C GLY A 127 -6.31 -2.63 2.79
N ALA A 128 -7.44 -2.11 3.26
CA ALA A 128 -7.53 -0.75 3.78
C ALA A 128 -6.65 -0.51 5.02
N ASP A 129 -6.30 -1.55 5.75
CA ASP A 129 -5.34 -1.51 6.87
C ASP A 129 -3.92 -1.15 6.44
N LEU A 130 -3.53 -1.46 5.20
CA LEU A 130 -2.23 -1.14 4.62
C LEU A 130 -2.31 0.06 3.69
N GLY A 131 -3.10 -0.05 2.62
CA GLY A 131 -3.15 0.94 1.57
C GLY A 131 -3.83 2.22 1.99
N ALA A 132 -5.03 2.16 2.57
CA ALA A 132 -5.76 3.36 2.96
C ALA A 132 -5.06 4.09 4.12
N GLU A 133 -4.54 3.38 5.13
CA GLU A 133 -3.76 3.99 6.21
C GLU A 133 -2.61 4.84 5.64
N LYS A 134 -1.78 4.27 4.78
CA LYS A 134 -0.63 4.97 4.20
C LYS A 134 -1.03 6.05 3.20
N PHE A 135 -2.14 5.86 2.50
CA PHE A 135 -2.70 6.89 1.65
C PHE A 135 -3.04 8.15 2.46
N TYR A 136 -3.67 7.99 3.63
CA TYR A 136 -4.02 9.11 4.50
C TYR A 136 -2.79 9.64 5.23
N ASP A 137 -2.10 8.83 6.02
CA ASP A 137 -1.02 9.25 6.91
C ASP A 137 0.25 9.69 6.17
N ILE A 138 0.51 9.20 4.97
CA ILE A 138 1.71 9.54 4.20
C ILE A 138 1.35 10.44 3.00
N LYS A 139 0.57 9.92 2.04
CA LYS A 139 0.35 10.61 0.77
C LYS A 139 -0.52 11.85 0.93
N CYS A 140 -1.69 11.74 1.55
CA CYS A 140 -2.60 12.87 1.74
C CYS A 140 -1.94 13.97 2.57
N ARG A 141 -1.25 13.61 3.64
CA ARG A 141 -0.49 14.54 4.48
C ARG A 141 0.56 15.32 3.67
N LYS A 142 1.39 14.63 2.87
CA LYS A 142 2.44 15.26 2.04
C LYS A 142 1.88 16.05 0.85
N ALA A 143 0.78 15.59 0.26
CA ALA A 143 0.16 16.23 -0.91
C ALA A 143 -0.75 17.41 -0.55
N GLY A 144 -1.25 17.46 0.69
CA GLY A 144 -2.28 18.43 1.12
C GLY A 144 -3.62 18.17 0.45
N VAL A 145 -3.99 16.90 0.24
CA VAL A 145 -5.27 16.50 -0.36
C VAL A 145 -6.14 15.76 0.67
N THR A 146 -7.45 15.92 0.56
CA THR A 146 -8.43 15.28 1.45
C THR A 146 -9.48 14.57 0.60
N PRO A 147 -9.63 13.24 0.71
CA PRO A 147 -10.68 12.51 0.02
C PRO A 147 -12.08 12.95 0.51
N LYS A 148 -13.03 12.98 -0.39
CA LYS A 148 -14.45 13.26 -0.07
C LYS A 148 -15.24 12.00 0.25
N LEU A 149 -14.74 10.84 -0.15
CA LEU A 149 -15.36 9.54 0.03
C LEU A 149 -14.31 8.45 -0.09
N THR A 150 -14.50 7.36 0.62
CA THR A 150 -13.72 6.12 0.44
C THR A 150 -14.61 5.00 -0.04
N VAL A 151 -14.25 4.37 -1.16
CA VAL A 151 -14.90 3.17 -1.66
C VAL A 151 -14.14 1.94 -1.12
N LEU A 152 -14.80 1.15 -0.29
CA LEU A 152 -14.27 -0.12 0.22
C LEU A 152 -14.70 -1.25 -0.72
N VAL A 153 -13.73 -1.82 -1.44
CA VAL A 153 -13.99 -2.96 -2.33
C VAL A 153 -14.05 -4.24 -1.50
N VAL A 154 -15.12 -5.02 -1.69
CA VAL A 154 -15.38 -6.27 -0.97
C VAL A 154 -15.73 -7.37 -1.97
N THR A 155 -15.32 -8.61 -1.69
CA THR A 155 -15.70 -9.80 -2.45
C THR A 155 -16.21 -10.90 -1.50
N ALA A 156 -17.18 -11.71 -1.93
CA ALA A 156 -17.62 -12.86 -1.14
C ALA A 156 -16.47 -13.83 -0.89
N ARG A 157 -15.57 -14.03 -1.87
CA ARG A 157 -14.39 -14.88 -1.72
C ARG A 157 -13.49 -14.43 -0.58
N ALA A 158 -13.19 -13.13 -0.47
CA ALA A 158 -12.36 -12.61 0.62
C ALA A 158 -13.04 -12.81 1.98
N LEU A 159 -14.34 -12.55 2.08
CA LEU A 159 -15.08 -12.76 3.32
C LEU A 159 -15.13 -14.24 3.71
N LYS A 160 -15.40 -15.14 2.76
CA LYS A 160 -15.36 -16.61 3.02
C LYS A 160 -13.97 -17.07 3.50
N MET A 161 -12.90 -16.55 2.90
CA MET A 161 -11.52 -16.83 3.36
C MET A 161 -11.32 -16.36 4.81
N HIS A 162 -11.75 -15.15 5.15
CA HIS A 162 -11.69 -14.63 6.51
C HIS A 162 -12.63 -15.36 7.47
N GLY A 163 -13.63 -16.07 6.98
CA GLY A 163 -14.49 -17.00 7.73
C GLY A 163 -13.95 -18.43 7.80
N GLY A 164 -12.72 -18.67 7.32
CA GLY A 164 -12.02 -19.95 7.46
C GLY A 164 -12.17 -20.93 6.30
N VAL A 165 -12.73 -20.51 5.15
CA VAL A 165 -12.79 -21.36 3.94
C VAL A 165 -11.41 -21.42 3.30
N SER A 166 -10.98 -22.61 2.94
CA SER A 166 -9.71 -22.82 2.24
C SER A 166 -9.78 -22.33 0.78
N GLN A 167 -8.63 -21.97 0.21
CA GLN A 167 -8.53 -21.37 -1.11
C GLN A 167 -9.09 -22.26 -2.24
N ASP A 168 -8.99 -23.58 -2.12
CA ASP A 168 -9.53 -24.55 -3.09
C ASP A 168 -11.06 -24.59 -3.12
N LYS A 169 -11.74 -24.21 -2.01
CA LYS A 169 -13.20 -24.20 -1.87
C LYS A 169 -13.84 -22.81 -1.88
N ILE A 170 -13.03 -21.77 -2.09
CA ILE A 170 -13.47 -20.39 -1.92
C ILE A 170 -14.55 -19.95 -2.94
N LYS A 171 -14.63 -20.67 -4.06
CA LYS A 171 -15.65 -20.44 -5.12
C LYS A 171 -16.99 -21.09 -4.80
N GLU A 172 -17.05 -22.03 -3.85
CA GLU A 172 -18.29 -22.68 -3.45
C GLU A 172 -19.11 -21.73 -2.57
N PRO A 173 -20.44 -21.66 -2.71
CA PRO A 173 -21.30 -20.91 -1.81
C PRO A 173 -21.13 -21.40 -0.35
N ASN A 174 -20.92 -20.45 0.57
CA ASN A 174 -20.79 -20.75 2.00
C ASN A 174 -21.21 -19.54 2.84
N LEU A 175 -22.51 -19.38 3.02
CA LEU A 175 -23.08 -18.26 3.77
C LEU A 175 -22.62 -18.21 5.22
N GLU A 176 -22.44 -19.36 5.88
CA GLU A 176 -22.03 -19.37 7.30
C GLU A 176 -20.59 -18.86 7.48
N ALA A 177 -19.68 -19.27 6.62
CA ALA A 177 -18.33 -18.73 6.62
C ALA A 177 -18.31 -17.24 6.24
N LEU A 178 -19.12 -16.84 5.26
CA LEU A 178 -19.26 -15.43 4.88
C LEU A 178 -19.75 -14.58 6.07
N LYS A 179 -20.75 -15.03 6.84
CA LYS A 179 -21.23 -14.37 8.05
C LYS A 179 -20.13 -14.20 9.11
N GLN A 180 -19.26 -15.18 9.26
CA GLN A 180 -18.11 -15.08 10.16
C GLN A 180 -17.07 -14.07 9.64
N GLY A 181 -16.80 -14.10 8.33
CA GLY A 181 -15.79 -13.24 7.69
C GLY A 181 -16.19 -11.77 7.61
N VAL A 182 -17.47 -11.44 7.66
CA VAL A 182 -17.96 -10.04 7.67
C VAL A 182 -17.36 -9.21 8.82
N ALA A 183 -16.96 -9.83 9.92
CA ALA A 183 -16.24 -9.13 11.00
C ALA A 183 -14.93 -8.48 10.51
N ASN A 184 -14.27 -9.03 9.48
CA ASN A 184 -13.10 -8.43 8.85
C ASN A 184 -13.47 -7.12 8.12
N MET A 185 -14.56 -7.14 7.33
CA MET A 185 -15.10 -5.94 6.68
C MET A 185 -15.49 -4.87 7.71
N ASP A 186 -16.16 -5.25 8.78
CA ASP A 186 -16.55 -4.34 9.87
C ASP A 186 -15.33 -3.64 10.49
N LYS A 187 -14.22 -4.35 10.63
CA LYS A 187 -12.97 -3.77 11.13
C LYS A 187 -12.38 -2.77 10.15
N HIS A 188 -12.38 -3.05 8.85
CA HIS A 188 -11.99 -2.06 7.84
C HIS A 188 -12.90 -0.84 7.83
N LEU A 189 -14.22 -1.00 7.91
CA LEU A 189 -15.18 0.11 8.02
C LEU A 189 -14.90 0.99 9.25
N ARG A 190 -14.65 0.37 10.42
CA ARG A 190 -14.28 1.08 11.65
C ARG A 190 -12.99 1.89 11.46
N ASN A 191 -11.97 1.29 10.85
CA ASN A 191 -10.68 1.94 10.61
C ASN A 191 -10.80 3.12 9.65
N LEU A 192 -11.58 3.00 8.58
CA LEU A 192 -11.82 4.10 7.64
C LEU A 192 -12.58 5.25 8.31
N ARG A 193 -13.58 4.95 9.14
CA ARG A 193 -14.30 5.95 9.92
C ARG A 193 -13.41 6.64 10.96
N TYR A 194 -12.40 5.94 11.50
CA TYR A 194 -11.40 6.54 12.39
C TYR A 194 -10.64 7.70 11.71
N PHE A 195 -10.41 7.61 10.40
CA PHE A 195 -9.82 8.68 9.59
C PHE A 195 -10.82 9.78 9.18
N GLY A 196 -12.04 9.75 9.68
CA GLY A 196 -13.10 10.71 9.33
C GLY A 196 -13.75 10.44 7.97
N GLN A 197 -13.59 9.24 7.41
CA GLN A 197 -14.10 8.94 6.08
C GLN A 197 -15.57 8.49 6.09
N THR A 198 -16.36 9.06 5.19
CA THR A 198 -17.59 8.44 4.72
C THR A 198 -17.24 7.30 3.79
N VAL A 199 -17.91 6.16 3.95
CA VAL A 199 -17.56 4.92 3.23
C VAL A 199 -18.76 4.38 2.50
N VAL A 200 -18.57 3.98 1.25
CA VAL A 200 -19.48 3.09 0.51
C VAL A 200 -18.78 1.77 0.22
N VAL A 201 -19.53 0.69 0.21
CA VAL A 201 -19.04 -0.64 -0.14
C VAL A 201 -19.33 -0.92 -1.61
N ALA A 202 -18.29 -1.18 -2.37
CA ALA A 202 -18.36 -1.73 -3.72
C ALA A 202 -18.18 -3.24 -3.64
N PHE A 203 -19.24 -3.98 -3.90
CA PHE A 203 -19.17 -5.44 -3.94
C PHE A 203 -18.77 -5.90 -5.34
N ASN A 204 -17.50 -6.31 -5.53
CA ASN A 204 -17.05 -6.91 -6.78
C ASN A 204 -17.64 -8.32 -6.89
N CYS A 205 -18.63 -8.47 -7.75
CA CYS A 205 -19.35 -9.71 -7.98
C CYS A 205 -18.61 -10.62 -8.96
N TYR A 206 -18.55 -11.90 -8.64
CA TYR A 206 -18.07 -12.95 -9.52
C TYR A 206 -19.24 -13.88 -9.92
N GLY A 207 -19.13 -14.54 -11.07
CA GLY A 207 -20.18 -15.41 -11.56
C GLY A 207 -20.49 -16.65 -10.70
N ASP A 208 -19.65 -16.93 -9.71
CA ASP A 208 -19.83 -18.01 -8.72
C ASP A 208 -20.40 -17.51 -7.38
N ASP A 209 -20.65 -16.22 -7.21
CA ASP A 209 -21.27 -15.67 -6.02
C ASP A 209 -22.77 -15.95 -6.00
N SER A 210 -23.32 -16.40 -4.87
CA SER A 210 -24.75 -16.68 -4.75
C SER A 210 -25.53 -15.40 -4.40
N GLU A 211 -26.78 -15.31 -4.89
CA GLU A 211 -27.68 -14.19 -4.53
C GLU A 211 -27.85 -14.05 -3.03
N GLU A 212 -27.92 -15.17 -2.29
CA GLU A 212 -28.06 -15.17 -0.83
C GLU A 212 -26.84 -14.53 -0.13
N GLU A 213 -25.62 -14.79 -0.62
CA GLU A 213 -24.38 -14.17 -0.12
C GLU A 213 -24.39 -12.65 -0.39
N VAL A 214 -24.75 -12.23 -1.58
CA VAL A 214 -24.84 -10.81 -1.98
C VAL A 214 -25.88 -10.08 -1.12
N ASP A 215 -27.08 -10.64 -0.98
CA ASP A 215 -28.17 -10.04 -0.19
C ASP A 215 -27.82 -9.96 1.29
N TYR A 216 -27.10 -10.93 1.81
CA TYR A 216 -26.62 -10.88 3.18
C TYR A 216 -25.68 -9.68 3.39
N ILE A 217 -24.70 -9.46 2.50
CA ILE A 217 -23.75 -8.35 2.60
C ILE A 217 -24.49 -7.01 2.45
N ARG A 218 -25.41 -6.90 1.49
CA ARG A 218 -26.25 -5.72 1.28
C ARG A 218 -27.00 -5.35 2.57
N THR A 219 -27.75 -6.31 3.13
CA THR A 219 -28.51 -6.14 4.38
C THR A 219 -27.60 -5.78 5.56
N HIS A 220 -26.39 -6.35 5.60
CA HIS A 220 -25.41 -6.02 6.64
C HIS A 220 -24.93 -4.58 6.52
N CYS A 221 -24.61 -4.11 5.32
CA CYS A 221 -24.22 -2.72 5.07
C CYS A 221 -25.32 -1.74 5.43
N GLU A 222 -26.58 -2.04 5.07
CA GLU A 222 -27.76 -1.23 5.43
C GLU A 222 -27.90 -1.07 6.96
N LYS A 223 -27.77 -2.19 7.71
CA LYS A 223 -27.79 -2.16 9.19
C LYS A 223 -26.66 -1.34 9.80
N LYS A 224 -25.53 -1.21 9.11
CA LYS A 224 -24.38 -0.40 9.53
C LYS A 224 -24.48 1.06 9.06
N GLY A 225 -25.52 1.42 8.30
CA GLY A 225 -25.64 2.74 7.70
C GLY A 225 -24.52 3.03 6.70
N VAL A 226 -24.15 2.04 5.88
CA VAL A 226 -23.13 2.13 4.84
C VAL A 226 -23.77 1.91 3.49
N GLY A 227 -23.52 2.80 2.53
CA GLY A 227 -23.94 2.63 1.14
C GLY A 227 -23.35 1.36 0.54
N PHE A 228 -24.15 0.65 -0.25
CA PHE A 228 -23.74 -0.60 -0.91
C PHE A 228 -24.18 -0.59 -2.37
N ALA A 229 -23.26 -0.94 -3.26
CA ALA A 229 -23.58 -1.20 -4.67
C ALA A 229 -22.82 -2.43 -5.19
N VAL A 230 -23.45 -3.18 -6.06
CA VAL A 230 -22.80 -4.26 -6.81
C VAL A 230 -21.96 -3.65 -7.93
N ASN A 231 -20.75 -4.16 -8.11
CA ASN A 231 -19.85 -3.76 -9.17
C ASN A 231 -19.56 -4.95 -10.09
N ASN A 232 -20.10 -4.92 -11.30
CA ASN A 232 -19.91 -5.90 -12.37
C ASN A 232 -19.00 -5.37 -13.49
N ALA A 233 -18.19 -4.34 -13.23
CA ALA A 233 -17.37 -3.69 -14.27
C ALA A 233 -16.41 -4.65 -14.98
N PHE A 234 -16.04 -5.77 -14.36
CA PHE A 234 -15.17 -6.77 -15.00
C PHE A 234 -15.87 -7.48 -16.18
N THR A 235 -17.16 -7.80 -16.05
CA THR A 235 -17.95 -8.50 -17.10
C THR A 235 -18.65 -7.54 -18.03
N ASP A 236 -19.19 -6.45 -17.50
CA ASP A 236 -20.14 -5.58 -18.18
C ASP A 236 -19.57 -4.19 -18.52
N GLY A 237 -18.25 -4.00 -18.26
CA GLY A 237 -17.61 -2.70 -18.51
C GLY A 237 -18.21 -1.58 -17.67
N GLY A 238 -18.27 -0.36 -18.22
CA GLY A 238 -18.80 0.80 -17.55
C GLY A 238 -20.25 0.66 -17.09
N GLU A 239 -21.09 -0.02 -17.86
CA GLU A 239 -22.49 -0.29 -17.52
C GLU A 239 -22.61 -1.06 -16.18
N GLY A 240 -21.69 -1.99 -15.92
CA GLY A 240 -21.65 -2.75 -14.67
C GLY A 240 -21.24 -1.94 -13.44
N ALA A 241 -20.81 -0.69 -13.59
CA ALA A 241 -20.40 0.20 -12.52
C ALA A 241 -21.36 1.40 -12.30
N VAL A 242 -22.42 1.53 -13.07
CA VAL A 242 -23.32 2.70 -13.02
C VAL A 242 -23.94 2.87 -11.64
N GLU A 243 -24.50 1.82 -11.04
CA GLU A 243 -25.10 1.87 -9.70
C GLU A 243 -24.08 2.38 -8.64
N LEU A 244 -22.84 1.89 -8.72
CA LEU A 244 -21.76 2.34 -7.84
C LEU A 244 -21.43 3.82 -8.07
N ALA A 245 -21.34 4.25 -9.32
CA ALA A 245 -21.04 5.63 -9.67
C ALA A 245 -22.11 6.61 -9.16
N GLU A 246 -23.38 6.29 -9.34
CA GLU A 246 -24.51 7.06 -8.83
C GLU A 246 -24.49 7.15 -7.29
N LEU A 247 -24.25 6.02 -6.62
CA LEU A 247 -24.10 5.97 -5.16
C LEU A 247 -22.93 6.85 -4.68
N VAL A 248 -21.80 6.80 -5.35
CA VAL A 248 -20.61 7.62 -5.02
C VAL A 248 -20.92 9.11 -5.15
N VAL A 249 -21.47 9.53 -6.29
CA VAL A 249 -21.82 10.95 -6.53
C VAL A 249 -22.83 11.45 -5.49
N LYS A 250 -23.93 10.73 -5.30
CA LYS A 250 -24.95 11.04 -4.31
C LYS A 250 -24.36 11.17 -2.89
N THR A 251 -23.52 10.22 -2.51
CA THR A 251 -22.92 10.22 -1.15
C THR A 251 -21.97 11.39 -0.95
N ILE A 252 -21.17 11.76 -1.97
CA ILE A 252 -20.29 12.94 -1.92
C ILE A 252 -21.10 14.25 -1.76
N GLU A 253 -22.25 14.34 -2.40
CA GLU A 253 -23.12 15.52 -2.34
C GLU A 253 -23.86 15.63 -1.01
N GLU A 254 -24.39 14.52 -0.49
CA GLU A 254 -25.25 14.49 0.69
C GLU A 254 -24.46 14.35 2.01
N GLN A 255 -23.39 13.53 2.00
CA GLN A 255 -22.65 13.13 3.21
C GLN A 255 -21.13 13.01 2.91
N PRO A 256 -20.44 14.07 2.47
CA PRO A 256 -19.01 14.00 2.26
C PRO A 256 -18.24 13.63 3.53
N SER A 257 -17.04 13.10 3.38
CA SER A 257 -16.16 12.82 4.52
C SER A 257 -15.87 14.07 5.33
N GLU A 258 -15.74 13.89 6.64
CA GLU A 258 -15.22 14.89 7.57
C GLU A 258 -13.76 15.27 7.23
N PRO A 259 -13.21 16.35 7.78
CA PRO A 259 -11.80 16.64 7.66
C PRO A 259 -10.95 15.44 8.06
N LEU A 260 -9.97 15.13 7.20
CA LEU A 260 -9.12 13.95 7.39
C LEU A 260 -8.41 13.98 8.75
N GLN A 261 -8.61 12.94 9.54
CA GLN A 261 -7.89 12.69 10.77
C GLN A 261 -6.71 11.76 10.48
N TYR A 262 -5.59 11.98 11.15
CA TYR A 262 -4.42 11.14 11.01
C TYR A 262 -4.30 10.19 12.20
N ALA A 263 -3.70 9.02 11.98
CA ALA A 263 -3.50 8.05 13.05
C ALA A 263 -2.49 8.54 14.10
N TYR A 264 -1.57 9.42 13.72
CA TYR A 264 -0.54 9.97 14.59
C TYR A 264 -0.16 11.40 14.16
N ASP A 265 0.46 12.15 15.07
CA ASP A 265 1.04 13.46 14.78
C ASP A 265 2.51 13.34 14.35
N ASP A 266 3.01 14.30 13.56
CA ASP A 266 4.40 14.29 13.08
C ASP A 266 5.40 14.40 14.23
N GLU A 267 5.03 15.08 15.34
CA GLU A 267 5.83 15.27 16.55
C GLU A 267 5.83 14.07 17.50
N ASP A 268 4.96 13.09 17.28
CA ASP A 268 4.97 11.86 18.06
C ASP A 268 6.32 11.14 17.91
N SER A 269 6.79 10.48 18.97
CA SER A 269 7.96 9.61 18.85
C SER A 269 7.67 8.46 17.87
N VAL A 270 8.72 7.90 17.26
CA VAL A 270 8.57 6.79 16.31
C VAL A 270 7.84 5.61 16.94
N GLU A 271 8.15 5.29 18.22
CA GLU A 271 7.46 4.25 18.98
C GLU A 271 5.99 4.57 19.19
N THR A 272 5.65 5.84 19.45
CA THR A 272 4.26 6.28 19.62
C THR A 272 3.48 6.16 18.30
N LYS A 273 4.08 6.58 17.17
CA LYS A 273 3.49 6.41 15.84
C LYS A 273 3.19 4.94 15.55
N ILE A 274 4.18 4.05 15.77
CA ILE A 274 4.02 2.60 15.59
C ILE A 274 2.90 2.06 16.48
N SER A 275 2.88 2.45 17.75
CA SER A 275 1.86 2.02 18.70
C SER A 275 0.46 2.48 18.29
N LYS A 276 0.29 3.75 17.89
CA LYS A 276 -1.00 4.28 17.45
C LYS A 276 -1.55 3.50 16.24
N VAL A 277 -0.74 3.22 15.23
CA VAL A 277 -1.18 2.43 14.06
C VAL A 277 -1.44 0.98 14.45
N ALA A 278 -0.51 0.32 15.12
CA ALA A 278 -0.63 -1.10 15.42
C ALA A 278 -1.77 -1.41 16.42
N CYS A 279 -1.96 -0.57 17.43
CA CYS A 279 -3.03 -0.79 18.42
C CYS A 279 -4.41 -0.34 17.90
N ASN A 280 -4.51 0.88 17.34
CA ASN A 280 -5.81 1.44 16.98
C ASN A 280 -6.40 0.85 15.70
N LEU A 281 -5.54 0.55 14.71
CA LEU A 281 -5.99 0.06 13.41
C LEU A 281 -5.87 -1.45 13.28
N TYR A 282 -4.75 -2.04 13.75
CA TYR A 282 -4.56 -3.48 13.61
C TYR A 282 -5.10 -4.29 14.78
N GLY A 283 -5.22 -3.68 15.98
CA GLY A 283 -5.73 -4.36 17.18
C GLY A 283 -4.65 -5.07 17.99
N ALA A 284 -3.39 -4.69 17.84
CA ALA A 284 -2.30 -5.19 18.67
C ALA A 284 -2.47 -4.74 20.13
N SER A 285 -2.08 -5.58 21.07
CA SER A 285 -2.09 -5.25 22.52
C SER A 285 -0.67 -5.03 23.09
N ILE A 286 0.33 -5.58 22.42
CA ILE A 286 1.74 -5.50 22.84
C ILE A 286 2.60 -5.18 21.63
N ILE A 287 3.52 -4.21 21.79
CA ILE A 287 4.52 -3.88 20.77
C ILE A 287 5.89 -4.29 21.31
N THR A 288 6.60 -5.12 20.56
CA THR A 288 7.96 -5.54 20.89
C THR A 288 8.93 -5.19 19.75
N TYR A 289 10.20 -5.12 20.08
CA TYR A 289 11.25 -4.71 19.15
C TYR A 289 12.43 -5.64 19.24
N SER A 290 12.97 -6.04 18.10
CA SER A 290 14.26 -6.72 18.04
C SER A 290 15.38 -5.82 18.57
N ALA A 291 16.52 -6.40 18.92
CA ALA A 291 17.70 -5.62 19.33
C ALA A 291 18.20 -4.67 18.21
N ALA A 292 18.08 -5.12 16.94
CA ALA A 292 18.44 -4.32 15.77
C ALA A 292 17.50 -3.10 15.61
N ALA A 293 16.19 -3.32 15.71
CA ALA A 293 15.20 -2.26 15.64
C ALA A 293 15.38 -1.22 16.74
N ARG A 294 15.63 -1.65 17.99
CA ARG A 294 15.91 -0.74 19.11
C ARG A 294 17.15 0.12 18.88
N LYS A 295 18.23 -0.46 18.34
CA LYS A 295 19.43 0.28 18.00
C LYS A 295 19.17 1.33 16.93
N LYS A 296 18.40 0.97 15.89
CA LYS A 296 18.04 1.89 14.82
C LYS A 296 17.11 3.01 15.27
N LEU A 297 16.13 2.73 16.15
CA LEU A 297 15.28 3.76 16.74
C LEU A 297 16.09 4.88 17.40
N LYS A 298 17.07 4.51 18.25
CA LYS A 298 17.97 5.49 18.87
C LYS A 298 18.71 6.32 17.82
N HIS A 299 19.25 5.68 16.80
CA HIS A 299 19.99 6.34 15.73
C HIS A 299 19.10 7.27 14.88
N ILE A 300 17.86 6.88 14.58
CA ILE A 300 16.88 7.70 13.87
C ILE A 300 16.65 9.04 14.60
N VAL A 301 16.50 8.99 15.94
CA VAL A 301 16.29 10.18 16.76
C VAL A 301 17.55 11.05 16.79
N GLU A 302 18.73 10.46 16.95
CA GLU A 302 20.02 11.16 16.93
C GLU A 302 20.28 11.88 15.59
N LEU A 303 19.82 11.34 14.48
CA LEU A 303 19.91 11.90 13.14
C LEU A 303 18.85 12.97 12.82
N GLY A 304 17.86 13.15 13.71
CA GLY A 304 16.76 14.11 13.51
C GLY A 304 15.64 13.60 12.59
N TYR A 305 15.55 12.29 12.33
CA TYR A 305 14.52 11.70 11.45
C TYR A 305 13.27 11.23 12.22
N GLY A 306 13.16 11.53 13.51
CA GLY A 306 12.04 11.13 14.35
C GLY A 306 10.67 11.65 13.86
N ASN A 307 10.63 12.78 13.15
CA ASN A 307 9.41 13.37 12.63
C ASN A 307 8.93 12.74 11.30
N PHE A 308 9.71 11.84 10.69
CA PHE A 308 9.26 11.17 9.49
C PHE A 308 8.03 10.30 9.74
N PRO A 309 7.08 10.23 8.79
CA PRO A 309 5.99 9.29 8.86
C PRO A 309 6.50 7.86 8.84
N ILE A 310 5.72 6.96 9.44
CA ILE A 310 6.01 5.53 9.43
C ILE A 310 5.26 4.84 8.29
N CYS A 311 5.88 3.85 7.70
CA CYS A 311 5.33 2.97 6.68
C CYS A 311 5.46 1.53 7.16
N ILE A 312 4.37 0.95 7.69
CA ILE A 312 4.43 -0.41 8.22
C ILE A 312 4.43 -1.43 7.07
N ALA A 313 5.49 -2.24 7.03
CA ALA A 313 5.64 -3.36 6.12
C ALA A 313 5.29 -4.66 6.86
N LYS A 314 4.18 -5.28 6.47
CA LYS A 314 3.66 -6.54 7.04
C LYS A 314 2.93 -7.35 5.98
N THR A 315 2.49 -8.55 6.33
CA THR A 315 1.63 -9.37 5.47
C THR A 315 0.35 -8.64 5.09
N GLN A 316 -0.09 -8.82 3.85
CA GLN A 316 -1.36 -8.31 3.34
C GLN A 316 -2.57 -9.21 3.66
N TYR A 317 -2.36 -10.40 4.21
CA TYR A 317 -3.42 -11.39 4.42
C TYR A 317 -4.09 -11.31 5.79
N SER A 318 -3.58 -10.50 6.69
CA SER A 318 -4.06 -10.40 8.07
C SER A 318 -3.87 -9.01 8.64
N PHE A 319 -4.72 -8.61 9.59
CA PHE A 319 -4.44 -7.44 10.44
C PHE A 319 -3.20 -7.66 11.32
N SER A 320 -2.90 -8.91 11.68
CA SER A 320 -1.68 -9.26 12.43
C SER A 320 -0.43 -9.30 11.53
N THR A 321 0.68 -9.69 12.10
CA THR A 321 1.94 -9.95 11.38
C THR A 321 2.07 -11.39 10.89
N ASP A 322 1.12 -12.28 11.21
CA ASP A 322 1.07 -13.67 10.76
C ASP A 322 0.08 -13.82 9.60
N PRO A 323 0.53 -14.24 8.39
CA PRO A 323 -0.34 -14.40 7.22
C PRO A 323 -1.37 -15.52 7.34
N LYS A 324 -1.28 -16.37 8.37
CA LYS A 324 -2.18 -17.51 8.58
C LYS A 324 -3.36 -17.20 9.50
N ILE A 325 -3.37 -16.03 10.13
CA ILE A 325 -4.43 -15.62 11.05
C ILE A 325 -5.43 -14.74 10.30
N TYR A 326 -6.63 -15.28 10.06
CA TYR A 326 -7.70 -14.60 9.32
C TYR A 326 -8.74 -13.94 10.24
N GLY A 327 -9.65 -13.15 9.65
CA GLY A 327 -10.77 -12.51 10.33
C GLY A 327 -10.42 -11.16 10.94
N ALA A 328 -11.20 -10.73 11.94
CA ALA A 328 -10.99 -9.51 12.70
C ALA A 328 -10.12 -9.79 13.93
N VAL A 329 -8.82 -9.90 13.71
CA VAL A 329 -7.86 -10.26 14.76
C VAL A 329 -7.63 -9.10 15.72
N ASP A 330 -7.66 -9.36 17.02
CA ASP A 330 -7.33 -8.42 18.08
C ASP A 330 -6.46 -9.11 19.17
N ASN A 331 -5.84 -8.33 20.04
CA ASN A 331 -5.05 -8.79 21.20
C ASN A 331 -3.85 -9.67 20.86
N PHE A 332 -3.10 -9.29 19.82
CA PHE A 332 -1.86 -9.99 19.43
C PHE A 332 -0.62 -9.13 19.72
N GLU A 333 0.53 -9.78 19.73
CA GLU A 333 1.84 -9.13 19.80
C GLU A 333 2.24 -8.63 18.41
N PHE A 334 2.57 -7.34 18.31
CA PHE A 334 3.14 -6.73 17.11
C PHE A 334 4.66 -6.62 17.27
N HIS A 335 5.40 -7.51 16.62
CA HIS A 335 6.86 -7.54 16.69
C HIS A 335 7.49 -6.72 15.57
N VAL A 336 8.23 -5.68 15.93
CA VAL A 336 9.05 -4.88 15.00
C VAL A 336 10.41 -5.56 14.82
N GLN A 337 10.59 -6.18 13.66
CA GLN A 337 11.80 -6.91 13.31
C GLN A 337 12.95 -5.96 12.96
N ASP A 338 12.69 -4.92 12.20
CA ASP A 338 13.67 -3.95 11.75
C ASP A 338 13.02 -2.61 11.37
N ILE A 339 13.83 -1.56 11.20
CA ILE A 339 13.39 -0.27 10.68
C ILE A 339 14.39 0.18 9.62
N VAL A 340 13.89 0.53 8.44
CA VAL A 340 14.68 1.05 7.33
C VAL A 340 14.44 2.55 7.21
N MET A 341 15.52 3.32 7.17
CA MET A 341 15.48 4.78 6.99
C MET A 341 15.53 5.12 5.51
N ASN A 342 14.41 5.52 4.94
CA ASN A 342 14.33 6.06 3.58
C ASN A 342 14.39 7.58 3.68
N ALA A 343 15.59 8.12 3.89
CA ALA A 343 15.81 9.53 4.21
C ALA A 343 15.45 10.46 3.02
N GLY A 344 15.69 10.02 1.79
CA GLY A 344 15.28 10.75 0.59
C GLY A 344 13.76 10.74 0.39
N ALA A 345 13.09 9.63 0.67
CA ALA A 345 11.63 9.56 0.66
C ALA A 345 11.00 10.26 1.88
N GLU A 346 11.79 10.62 2.88
CA GLU A 346 11.34 11.19 4.16
C GLU A 346 10.32 10.27 4.84
N MET A 347 10.69 9.00 5.04
CA MET A 347 9.80 7.95 5.53
C MET A 347 10.61 6.87 6.25
N LEU A 348 10.04 6.30 7.32
CA LEU A 348 10.60 5.16 8.05
C LEU A 348 9.80 3.89 7.71
N VAL A 349 10.45 2.90 7.12
CA VAL A 349 9.81 1.61 6.83
C VAL A 349 9.98 0.67 8.03
N VAL A 350 8.88 0.37 8.71
CA VAL A 350 8.82 -0.48 9.90
C VAL A 350 8.53 -1.91 9.45
N ILE A 351 9.52 -2.78 9.53
CA ILE A 351 9.39 -4.19 9.14
C ILE A 351 8.77 -4.98 10.30
N ALA A 352 7.59 -5.54 10.09
CA ALA A 352 6.86 -6.31 11.09
C ALA A 352 6.54 -7.72 10.57
N GLY A 353 6.91 -8.73 11.37
CA GLY A 353 6.81 -10.13 10.97
C GLY A 353 7.83 -10.54 9.88
N GLU A 354 7.60 -11.69 9.27
CA GLU A 354 8.43 -12.22 8.20
C GLU A 354 7.94 -11.70 6.84
N ILE A 355 8.42 -10.54 6.41
CA ILE A 355 8.10 -9.96 5.10
C ILE A 355 9.33 -9.90 4.21
N MET A 356 9.21 -10.37 2.96
CA MET A 356 10.26 -10.28 1.95
C MET A 356 10.03 -9.08 1.05
N ARG A 357 11.05 -8.24 0.90
CA ARG A 357 11.06 -7.08 -0.01
C ARG A 357 11.59 -7.43 -1.40
N MET A 358 12.02 -8.67 -1.60
CA MET A 358 12.44 -9.24 -2.88
C MET A 358 11.88 -10.65 -2.98
N PRO A 359 10.69 -10.86 -3.59
CA PRO A 359 10.11 -12.17 -3.75
C PRO A 359 11.01 -13.06 -4.61
N GLY A 360 11.19 -14.30 -4.19
CA GLY A 360 11.89 -15.33 -4.97
C GLY A 360 11.00 -15.94 -6.05
N LEU A 361 11.62 -16.55 -7.04
CA LEU A 361 10.88 -17.37 -8.01
C LEU A 361 10.41 -18.68 -7.34
N PRO A 362 9.23 -19.21 -7.72
CA PRO A 362 8.81 -20.53 -7.30
C PRO A 362 9.74 -21.61 -7.86
N LYS A 363 9.72 -22.82 -7.26
CA LYS A 363 10.52 -23.97 -7.74
C LYS A 363 10.20 -24.33 -9.20
N GLU A 364 8.93 -24.16 -9.58
CA GLU A 364 8.43 -24.33 -10.93
C GLU A 364 7.88 -22.98 -11.41
N PRO A 365 8.71 -22.15 -12.05
CA PRO A 365 8.30 -20.82 -12.49
C PRO A 365 7.40 -20.93 -13.72
N GLN A 366 6.43 -20.02 -13.83
CA GLN A 366 5.49 -19.95 -14.96
C GLN A 366 6.21 -19.87 -16.34
N ALA A 367 7.41 -19.33 -16.36
CA ALA A 367 8.24 -19.28 -17.57
C ALA A 367 8.52 -20.64 -18.22
N LEU A 368 8.40 -21.75 -17.49
CA LEU A 368 8.53 -23.10 -18.04
C LEU A 368 7.30 -23.54 -18.86
N HIS A 369 6.19 -22.84 -18.70
CA HIS A 369 4.90 -23.16 -19.33
C HIS A 369 4.49 -22.15 -20.40
N ILE A 370 5.22 -21.02 -20.53
CA ILE A 370 4.93 -20.00 -21.54
C ILE A 370 5.65 -20.35 -22.85
N ASP A 371 4.89 -20.46 -23.93
CA ASP A 371 5.44 -20.70 -25.28
C ASP A 371 4.53 -20.05 -26.34
N ILE A 372 5.03 -20.05 -27.61
CA ILE A 372 4.26 -19.65 -28.77
C ILE A 372 3.93 -20.93 -29.55
N VAL A 373 2.67 -21.34 -29.48
CA VAL A 373 2.15 -22.53 -30.17
C VAL A 373 1.23 -22.10 -31.32
N ASN A 374 1.57 -22.48 -32.54
CA ASN A 374 0.81 -22.09 -33.75
C ASN A 374 0.58 -20.57 -33.93
N GLY A 375 1.48 -19.73 -33.39
CA GLY A 375 1.38 -18.28 -33.46
C GLY A 375 0.59 -17.63 -32.32
N GLU A 376 0.05 -18.41 -31.39
CA GLU A 376 -0.65 -17.95 -30.19
C GLU A 376 0.22 -18.16 -28.95
N ILE A 377 0.09 -17.25 -27.99
CA ILE A 377 0.82 -17.34 -26.71
C ILE A 377 0.02 -18.22 -25.76
N GLU A 378 0.63 -19.30 -25.28
CA GLU A 378 0.08 -20.21 -24.27
C GLU A 378 0.80 -20.05 -22.93
N GLY A 379 0.13 -20.42 -21.83
CA GLY A 379 0.73 -20.50 -20.49
C GLY A 379 0.86 -19.19 -19.73
N LEU A 380 0.18 -18.11 -20.11
CA LEU A 380 0.17 -16.84 -19.37
C LEU A 380 -0.76 -16.82 -18.15
N SER A 381 -1.70 -17.75 -18.02
CA SER A 381 -2.69 -17.82 -16.94
C SER A 381 -2.66 -19.16 -16.20
#